data_8743f681e28f912244a2f8a3c2d0a5d3
#
_entry.id   8743f681e28f912244a2f8a3c2d0a5d3
#
_cell.length_a   1.000
_cell.length_b   1.000
_cell.length_c   1.000
_cell.angle_alpha   90.00
_cell.angle_beta   90.00
_cell.angle_gamma   90.00
#
_symmetry.space_group_name_H-M   'P 1'
#
loop_
_entity.id
_entity.type
_entity.pdbx_description
1 polymer ?
#
loop_
_entity_poly.entity_id
_entity_poly.type
_entity_poly.pdbx_seq_one_letter_code
_entity_poly.pdbx_strand_id
1 'polypeptide(L)'
;MRGVLCRGLTHEQTDQIVTAMVPVTAEPGTVVMREGERGHGLLVLLEGTADIVKHDAGEDDVIISTVEAPTVVGEMSLITERPHSATVRARTACEFRLLTRSQFERLLQSENLAAYKVVATLAHVIAGRLTRMDEKFAELARRGDGPPLAEELAAFRRKLFSEWTV
;
A
#
# COMPACT_ATOMS: atom_id res chain seq x y z
N MET A 1 -10.24 -7.84 8.93
CA MET A 1 -8.82 -7.80 9.32
C MET A 1 -8.09 -9.13 9.11
N ARG A 2 -8.67 -10.28 9.50
CA ARG A 2 -8.03 -11.61 9.35
C ARG A 2 -7.63 -11.96 7.90
N GLY A 3 -8.37 -11.49 6.90
CA GLY A 3 -8.12 -11.82 5.49
C GLY A 3 -6.98 -11.04 4.82
N VAL A 4 -6.57 -9.90 5.34
CA VAL A 4 -5.65 -8.99 4.66
C VAL A 4 -4.26 -8.98 5.28
N LEU A 5 -4.13 -8.76 6.59
CA LEU A 5 -2.83 -8.67 7.25
C LEU A 5 -2.48 -9.93 8.05
N CYS A 6 -3.49 -10.66 8.52
CA CYS A 6 -3.33 -11.79 9.43
C CYS A 6 -3.47 -13.15 8.75
N ARG A 7 -3.25 -13.23 7.44
CA ARG A 7 -3.34 -14.46 6.67
C ARG A 7 -2.28 -15.47 7.17
N GLY A 8 -2.75 -16.65 7.57
CA GLY A 8 -1.87 -17.69 8.10
C GLY A 8 -1.40 -17.47 9.56
N LEU A 9 -1.91 -16.45 10.25
CA LEU A 9 -1.69 -16.27 11.68
C LEU A 9 -2.68 -17.10 12.50
N THR A 10 -2.24 -17.55 13.67
CA THR A 10 -3.14 -18.12 14.70
C THR A 10 -3.99 -17.01 15.31
N HIS A 11 -5.04 -17.38 16.07
CA HIS A 11 -5.85 -16.41 16.80
C HIS A 11 -5.01 -15.57 17.75
N GLU A 12 -4.14 -16.21 18.53
CA GLU A 12 -3.25 -15.56 19.50
C GLU A 12 -2.30 -14.56 18.81
N GLN A 13 -1.67 -14.95 17.70
CA GLN A 13 -0.80 -14.08 16.92
C GLN A 13 -1.56 -12.89 16.32
N THR A 14 -2.79 -13.13 15.86
CA THR A 14 -3.66 -12.06 15.35
C THR A 14 -4.00 -11.07 16.45
N ASP A 15 -4.41 -11.57 17.61
CA ASP A 15 -4.80 -10.73 18.76
C ASP A 15 -3.62 -9.89 19.28
N GLN A 16 -2.42 -10.46 19.33
CA GLN A 16 -1.20 -9.73 19.70
C GLN A 16 -0.94 -8.54 18.76
N ILE A 17 -1.03 -8.74 17.43
CA ILE A 17 -0.81 -7.68 16.44
C ILE A 17 -1.92 -6.63 16.52
N VAL A 18 -3.17 -7.07 16.58
CA VAL A 18 -4.34 -6.19 16.61
C VAL A 18 -4.36 -5.31 17.85
N THR A 19 -4.06 -5.90 19.02
CA THR A 19 -4.01 -5.17 20.28
C THR A 19 -2.90 -4.11 20.29
N ALA A 20 -1.82 -4.36 19.56
CA ALA A 20 -0.74 -3.39 19.41
C ALA A 20 -1.09 -2.21 18.46
N MET A 21 -2.10 -2.35 17.59
CA MET A 21 -2.45 -1.34 16.61
C MET A 21 -3.32 -0.23 17.21
N VAL A 22 -3.11 1.00 16.74
CA VAL A 22 -3.87 2.18 17.18
C VAL A 22 -5.14 2.33 16.33
N PRO A 23 -6.35 2.47 16.94
CA PRO A 23 -7.56 2.76 16.18
C PRO A 23 -7.50 4.19 15.60
N VAL A 24 -7.92 4.32 14.34
CA VAL A 24 -8.02 5.61 13.62
C VAL A 24 -9.34 5.64 12.88
N THR A 25 -10.12 6.69 13.06
CA THR A 25 -11.34 6.96 12.30
C THR A 25 -11.15 8.17 11.41
N ALA A 26 -11.79 8.17 10.25
CA ALA A 26 -11.72 9.28 9.30
C ALA A 26 -13.07 9.52 8.65
N GLU A 27 -13.51 10.77 8.73
CA GLU A 27 -14.71 11.26 8.01
C GLU A 27 -14.42 11.40 6.51
N PRO A 28 -15.45 11.38 5.64
CA PRO A 28 -15.28 11.59 4.22
C PRO A 28 -14.49 12.87 3.92
N GLY A 29 -13.51 12.77 3.01
CA GLY A 29 -12.62 13.88 2.64
C GLY A 29 -11.34 13.98 3.51
N THR A 30 -11.27 13.30 4.65
CA THR A 30 -10.10 13.32 5.52
C THR A 30 -8.89 12.67 4.85
N VAL A 31 -7.76 13.36 4.82
CA VAL A 31 -6.47 12.80 4.38
C VAL A 31 -5.82 12.07 5.56
N VAL A 32 -5.63 10.77 5.43
CA VAL A 32 -5.01 9.89 6.45
C VAL A 32 -3.54 9.61 6.20
N MET A 33 -3.09 9.79 4.96
CA MET A 33 -1.68 9.77 4.54
C MET A 33 -1.50 10.80 3.43
N ARG A 34 -0.40 11.54 3.44
CA ARG A 34 -0.09 12.53 2.41
C ARG A 34 1.15 12.11 1.61
N GLU A 35 1.08 12.22 0.29
CA GLU A 35 2.20 12.00 -0.62
C GLU A 35 3.41 12.84 -0.22
N GLY A 36 4.60 12.27 -0.26
CA GLY A 36 5.85 12.93 0.08
C GLY A 36 6.13 13.07 1.58
N GLU A 37 5.13 12.87 2.46
CA GLU A 37 5.36 12.87 3.90
C GLU A 37 6.02 11.55 4.36
N ARG A 38 6.80 11.64 5.43
CA ARG A 38 7.46 10.48 6.02
C ARG A 38 6.43 9.51 6.56
N GLY A 39 6.55 8.24 6.17
CA GLY A 39 5.63 7.19 6.58
C GLY A 39 5.67 6.92 8.09
N HIS A 40 4.53 7.08 8.75
CA HIS A 40 4.38 6.78 10.17
C HIS A 40 4.10 5.31 10.45
N GLY A 41 3.70 4.55 9.44
CA GLY A 41 3.35 3.14 9.57
C GLY A 41 2.43 2.65 8.44
N LEU A 42 1.75 1.55 8.72
CA LEU A 42 0.78 0.89 7.86
C LEU A 42 -0.62 1.11 8.42
N LEU A 43 -1.56 1.51 7.57
CA LEU A 43 -2.99 1.53 7.91
C LEU A 43 -3.69 0.30 7.32
N VAL A 44 -4.43 -0.40 8.16
CA VAL A 44 -5.39 -1.44 7.76
C VAL A 44 -6.77 -0.81 7.72
N LEU A 45 -7.36 -0.67 6.56
CA LEU A 45 -8.75 -0.24 6.37
C LEU A 45 -9.67 -1.41 6.72
N LEU A 46 -10.49 -1.24 7.73
CA LEU A 46 -11.45 -2.24 8.24
C LEU A 46 -12.84 -2.05 7.67
N GLU A 47 -13.27 -0.79 7.54
CA GLU A 47 -14.57 -0.38 7.01
C GLU A 47 -14.43 0.87 6.16
N GLY A 48 -15.28 1.00 5.14
CA GLY A 48 -15.34 2.12 4.23
C GLY A 48 -14.51 1.97 2.97
N THR A 49 -14.36 3.09 2.27
CA THR A 49 -13.60 3.22 1.01
C THR A 49 -12.68 4.43 1.09
N ALA A 50 -11.50 4.33 0.46
CA ALA A 50 -10.54 5.42 0.40
C ALA A 50 -9.99 5.58 -1.02
N ASP A 51 -9.74 6.82 -1.42
CA ASP A 51 -9.11 7.15 -2.69
C ASP A 51 -7.60 7.25 -2.52
N ILE A 52 -6.88 6.66 -3.46
CA ILE A 52 -5.43 6.80 -3.63
C ILE A 52 -5.22 7.90 -4.66
N VAL A 53 -4.61 8.98 -4.22
CA VAL A 53 -4.50 10.22 -4.98
C VAL A 53 -3.03 10.55 -5.23
N LYS A 54 -2.72 10.91 -6.47
CA LYS A 54 -1.43 11.45 -6.87
C LYS A 54 -1.57 12.95 -7.08
N HIS A 55 -0.59 13.69 -6.56
CA HIS A 55 -0.46 15.11 -6.90
C HIS A 55 0.23 15.22 -8.26
N ASP A 56 -0.47 15.77 -9.25
CA ASP A 56 0.11 16.09 -10.54
C ASP A 56 0.67 17.53 -10.50
N ALA A 57 1.87 17.73 -11.06
CA ALA A 57 2.53 19.04 -11.13
C ALA A 57 1.74 20.09 -11.95
N GLY A 58 0.59 19.70 -12.49
CA GLY A 58 -0.22 20.52 -13.38
C GLY A 58 -1.49 21.14 -12.79
N GLU A 59 -1.80 21.00 -11.51
CA GLU A 59 -2.85 21.70 -10.75
C GLU A 59 -3.89 20.84 -10.03
N ASP A 60 -4.24 19.63 -10.50
CA ASP A 60 -5.30 18.83 -9.89
C ASP A 60 -4.82 17.47 -9.35
N ASP A 61 -5.31 17.14 -8.16
CA ASP A 61 -5.17 15.80 -7.59
C ASP A 61 -5.83 14.75 -8.49
N VAL A 62 -5.07 13.74 -8.94
CA VAL A 62 -5.57 12.63 -9.76
C VAL A 62 -5.85 11.40 -8.88
N ILE A 63 -7.10 10.94 -8.87
CA ILE A 63 -7.45 9.66 -8.22
C ILE A 63 -6.96 8.53 -9.12
N ILE A 64 -5.89 7.86 -8.69
CA ILE A 64 -5.30 6.73 -9.44
C ILE A 64 -5.97 5.39 -9.12
N SER A 65 -6.60 5.28 -7.95
CA SER A 65 -7.33 4.08 -7.52
C SER A 65 -8.27 4.40 -6.37
N THR A 66 -9.33 3.62 -6.24
CA THR A 66 -10.17 3.56 -5.03
C THR A 66 -10.00 2.18 -4.42
N VAL A 67 -9.80 2.13 -3.11
CA VAL A 67 -9.63 0.88 -2.34
C VAL A 67 -10.79 0.71 -1.38
N GLU A 68 -11.26 -0.52 -1.25
CA GLU A 68 -12.35 -0.88 -0.34
C GLU A 68 -11.84 -1.77 0.80
N ALA A 69 -12.50 -1.66 1.95
CA ALA A 69 -12.25 -2.54 3.07
C ALA A 69 -12.65 -4.00 2.75
N PRO A 70 -11.91 -5.01 3.25
CA PRO A 70 -10.67 -4.90 4.01
C PRO A 70 -9.41 -4.80 3.13
N THR A 71 -8.55 -3.82 3.37
CA THR A 71 -7.28 -3.65 2.65
C THR A 71 -6.21 -2.98 3.52
N VAL A 72 -4.99 -2.86 3.00
CA VAL A 72 -3.89 -2.14 3.65
C VAL A 72 -3.40 -1.00 2.77
N VAL A 73 -2.91 0.09 3.37
CA VAL A 73 -2.24 1.21 2.70
C VAL A 73 -1.02 1.65 3.50
N GLY A 74 -0.01 2.22 2.82
CA GLY A 74 1.24 2.64 3.44
C GLY A 74 2.28 1.52 3.60
N GLU A 75 2.04 0.33 3.05
CA GLU A 75 2.93 -0.82 3.09
C GLU A 75 4.30 -0.52 2.45
N MET A 76 4.31 0.23 1.37
CA MET A 76 5.55 0.57 0.67
C MET A 76 6.48 1.40 1.55
N SER A 77 5.97 2.47 2.17
CA SER A 77 6.77 3.32 3.05
C SER A 77 7.21 2.60 4.32
N LEU A 78 6.42 1.65 4.81
CA LEU A 78 6.79 0.83 5.96
C LEU A 78 8.01 -0.06 5.66
N ILE A 79 8.06 -0.67 4.48
CA ILE A 79 9.13 -1.60 4.09
C ILE A 79 10.37 -0.86 3.56
N THR A 80 10.18 0.17 2.72
CA THR A 80 11.28 0.83 2.02
C THR A 80 11.84 2.04 2.74
N GLU A 81 11.22 2.48 3.85
CA GLU A 81 11.55 3.71 4.60
C GLU A 81 11.46 5.01 3.77
N ARG A 82 10.92 4.92 2.57
CA ARG A 82 10.69 6.09 1.71
C ARG A 82 9.43 6.85 2.13
N PRO A 83 9.31 8.12 1.78
CA PRO A 83 8.07 8.87 1.91
C PRO A 83 6.88 8.16 1.24
N HIS A 84 5.67 8.50 1.67
CA HIS A 84 4.46 7.97 1.04
C HIS A 84 4.45 8.28 -0.46
N SER A 85 4.19 7.26 -1.27
CA SER A 85 4.16 7.37 -2.73
C SER A 85 2.88 7.99 -3.27
N ALA A 86 1.84 8.13 -2.44
CA ALA A 86 0.55 8.72 -2.79
C ALA A 86 -0.17 9.21 -1.54
N THR A 87 -1.13 10.10 -1.73
CA THR A 87 -2.08 10.55 -0.71
C THR A 87 -3.20 9.53 -0.58
N VAL A 88 -3.63 9.22 0.65
CA VAL A 88 -4.79 8.40 0.95
C VAL A 88 -5.85 9.30 1.58
N ARG A 89 -7.02 9.41 0.93
CA ARG A 89 -8.14 10.23 1.35
C ARG A 89 -9.37 9.36 1.57
N ALA A 90 -9.99 9.45 2.73
CA ALA A 90 -11.24 8.77 3.01
C ALA A 90 -12.34 9.24 2.03
N ARG A 91 -12.97 8.31 1.32
CA ARG A 91 -14.09 8.59 0.41
C ARG A 91 -15.42 8.49 1.13
N THR A 92 -15.52 7.55 2.06
CA THR A 92 -16.65 7.39 2.99
C THR A 92 -16.14 7.54 4.41
N ALA A 93 -17.02 7.43 5.42
CA ALA A 93 -16.57 7.19 6.78
C ALA A 93 -15.74 5.90 6.81
N CYS A 94 -14.54 5.96 7.38
CA CYS A 94 -13.57 4.88 7.40
C CYS A 94 -13.12 4.55 8.82
N GLU A 95 -12.96 3.24 9.07
CA GLU A 95 -12.28 2.73 10.25
C GLU A 95 -10.95 2.09 9.86
N PHE A 96 -9.87 2.54 10.50
CA PHE A 96 -8.53 2.02 10.29
C PHE A 96 -7.91 1.50 11.58
N ARG A 97 -6.89 0.66 11.42
CA ARG A 97 -5.91 0.31 12.46
C ARG A 97 -4.52 0.68 11.97
N LEU A 98 -3.82 1.50 12.74
CA LEU A 98 -2.45 1.91 12.46
C LEU A 98 -1.47 0.98 13.16
N LEU A 99 -0.64 0.30 12.40
CA LEU A 99 0.60 -0.34 12.85
C LEU A 99 1.74 0.66 12.64
N THR A 100 2.21 1.28 13.71
CA THR A 100 3.30 2.26 13.61
C THR A 100 4.61 1.57 13.22
N ARG A 101 5.54 2.33 12.61
CA ARG A 101 6.87 1.83 12.29
C ARG A 101 7.57 1.24 13.51
N SER A 102 7.57 1.94 14.63
CA SER A 102 8.21 1.46 15.87
C SER A 102 7.60 0.18 16.43
N GLN A 103 6.29 -0.02 16.26
CA GLN A 103 5.63 -1.28 16.62
C GLN A 103 6.04 -2.42 15.68
N PHE A 104 6.11 -2.14 14.37
CA PHE A 104 6.55 -3.10 13.38
C PHE A 104 8.02 -3.52 13.59
N GLU A 105 8.92 -2.57 13.83
CA GLU A 105 10.32 -2.84 14.14
C GLU A 105 10.48 -3.69 15.41
N ARG A 106 9.73 -3.39 16.47
CA ARG A 106 9.72 -4.22 17.69
C ARG A 106 9.21 -5.64 17.41
N LEU A 107 8.20 -5.79 16.56
CA LEU A 107 7.71 -7.09 16.13
C LEU A 107 8.80 -7.89 15.40
N LEU A 108 9.57 -7.25 14.51
CA LEU A 108 10.68 -7.89 13.80
C LEU A 108 11.81 -8.30 14.76
N GLN A 109 12.20 -7.42 15.69
CA GLN A 109 13.25 -7.67 16.68
C GLN A 109 12.90 -8.79 17.68
N SER A 110 11.62 -9.03 17.90
CA SER A 110 11.17 -10.10 18.81
C SER A 110 11.32 -11.51 18.22
N GLU A 111 11.86 -11.64 17.00
CA GLU A 111 11.98 -12.91 16.24
C GLU A 111 10.66 -13.71 16.20
N ASN A 112 9.55 -13.02 16.34
CA ASN A 112 8.23 -13.62 16.37
C ASN A 112 7.82 -14.09 14.97
N LEU A 113 7.46 -15.36 14.85
CA LEU A 113 6.95 -15.93 13.59
C LEU A 113 5.78 -15.10 12.99
N ALA A 114 4.99 -14.44 13.82
CA ALA A 114 3.92 -13.55 13.38
C ALA A 114 4.45 -12.37 12.57
N ALA A 115 5.58 -11.77 12.94
CA ALA A 115 6.21 -10.68 12.21
C ALA A 115 6.61 -11.09 10.78
N TYR A 116 7.25 -12.25 10.64
CA TYR A 116 7.60 -12.79 9.33
C TYR A 116 6.39 -13.08 8.44
N LYS A 117 5.30 -13.57 9.03
CA LYS A 117 4.04 -13.78 8.30
C LYS A 117 3.41 -12.47 7.85
N VAL A 118 3.49 -11.41 8.66
CA VAL A 118 3.05 -10.06 8.25
C VAL A 118 3.88 -9.58 7.08
N VAL A 119 5.21 -9.67 7.14
CA VAL A 119 6.11 -9.30 6.02
C VAL A 119 5.76 -10.08 4.75
N ALA A 120 5.59 -11.39 4.84
CA ALA A 120 5.19 -12.22 3.70
C ALA A 120 3.83 -11.78 3.12
N THR A 121 2.88 -11.41 3.99
CA THR A 121 1.57 -10.91 3.55
C THR A 121 1.70 -9.56 2.84
N LEU A 122 2.51 -8.63 3.37
CA LEU A 122 2.78 -7.34 2.73
C LEU A 122 3.47 -7.52 1.38
N ALA A 123 4.43 -8.42 1.27
CA ALA A 123 5.09 -8.77 0.01
C ALA A 123 4.07 -9.29 -1.02
N HIS A 124 3.12 -10.15 -0.62
CA HIS A 124 2.04 -10.61 -1.48
C HIS A 124 1.12 -9.48 -1.95
N VAL A 125 0.77 -8.54 -1.07
CA VAL A 125 -0.04 -7.37 -1.42
C VAL A 125 0.67 -6.51 -2.46
N ILE A 126 1.95 -6.22 -2.25
CA ILE A 126 2.77 -5.41 -3.17
C ILE A 126 2.90 -6.11 -4.53
N ALA A 127 3.23 -7.40 -4.54
CA ALA A 127 3.33 -8.18 -5.77
C ALA A 127 2.00 -8.20 -6.54
N GLY A 128 0.87 -8.40 -5.87
CA GLY A 128 -0.44 -8.36 -6.51
C GLY A 128 -0.84 -6.98 -7.03
N ARG A 129 -0.38 -5.89 -6.41
CA ARG A 129 -0.57 -4.53 -6.92
C ARG A 129 0.29 -4.27 -8.15
N LEU A 130 1.54 -4.72 -8.14
CA LEU A 130 2.45 -4.61 -9.28
C LEU A 130 1.89 -5.36 -10.49
N THR A 131 1.43 -6.60 -10.32
CA THR A 131 0.81 -7.39 -11.40
C THR A 131 -0.38 -6.65 -12.01
N ARG A 132 -1.29 -6.14 -11.19
CA ARG A 132 -2.45 -5.37 -11.69
C ARG A 132 -2.05 -4.08 -12.40
N MET A 133 -0.99 -3.44 -11.95
CA MET A 133 -0.45 -2.26 -12.60
C MET A 133 0.12 -2.61 -13.98
N ASP A 134 0.90 -3.70 -14.08
CA ASP A 134 1.43 -4.22 -15.34
C ASP A 134 0.31 -4.57 -16.35
N GLU A 135 -0.75 -5.23 -15.87
CA GLU A 135 -1.92 -5.56 -16.69
C GLU A 135 -2.61 -4.30 -17.22
N LYS A 136 -2.78 -3.29 -16.37
CA LYS A 136 -3.41 -2.02 -16.73
C LYS A 136 -2.54 -1.23 -17.71
N PHE A 137 -1.22 -1.22 -17.51
CA PHE A 137 -0.28 -0.64 -18.48
C PHE A 137 -0.32 -1.35 -19.83
N ALA A 138 -0.35 -2.68 -19.82
CA ALA A 138 -0.46 -3.45 -21.05
C ALA A 138 -1.79 -3.21 -21.79
N GLU A 139 -2.88 -2.95 -21.05
CA GLU A 139 -4.18 -2.58 -21.62
C GLU A 139 -4.14 -1.18 -22.24
N LEU A 140 -3.58 -0.20 -21.52
CA LEU A 140 -3.44 1.18 -22.01
C LEU A 140 -2.53 1.24 -23.25
N ALA A 141 -1.42 0.51 -23.22
CA ALA A 141 -0.51 0.42 -24.37
C ALA A 141 -1.18 -0.19 -25.62
N ARG A 142 -2.16 -1.07 -25.45
CA ARG A 142 -2.94 -1.65 -26.57
C ARG A 142 -4.03 -0.72 -27.07
N ARG A 143 -4.55 0.18 -26.23
CA ARG A 143 -5.59 1.16 -26.59
C ARG A 143 -5.00 2.47 -27.12
N GLY A 144 -3.72 2.72 -26.85
CA GLY A 144 -3.06 3.97 -27.18
C GLY A 144 -2.84 4.11 -28.68
N ASP A 145 -3.27 5.23 -29.25
CA ASP A 145 -3.07 5.65 -30.62
C ASP A 145 -1.61 6.07 -30.90
N GLY A 146 -0.60 5.35 -30.39
CA GLY A 146 0.77 5.75 -30.68
C GLY A 146 1.89 4.81 -30.24
N PRO A 147 2.89 4.59 -31.11
CA PRO A 147 4.09 3.80 -30.86
C PRO A 147 5.03 4.32 -29.75
N PRO A 148 5.07 5.62 -29.37
CA PRO A 148 6.05 6.10 -28.39
C PRO A 148 5.88 5.54 -26.97
N LEU A 149 4.65 5.41 -26.50
CA LEU A 149 4.37 4.99 -25.10
C LEU A 149 4.75 3.53 -24.86
N ALA A 150 4.50 2.65 -25.81
CA ALA A 150 4.84 1.23 -25.70
C ALA A 150 6.36 0.99 -25.66
N GLU A 151 7.13 1.77 -26.43
CA GLU A 151 8.59 1.71 -26.45
C GLU A 151 9.21 2.29 -25.17
N GLU A 152 8.69 3.41 -24.66
CA GLU A 152 9.13 4.01 -23.40
C GLU A 152 8.85 3.09 -22.21
N LEU A 153 7.66 2.46 -22.16
CA LEU A 153 7.31 1.49 -21.14
C LEU A 153 8.18 0.22 -21.22
N ALA A 154 8.49 -0.26 -22.43
CA ALA A 154 9.39 -1.38 -22.62
C ALA A 154 10.84 -1.04 -22.19
N ALA A 155 11.30 0.19 -22.44
CA ALA A 155 12.58 0.70 -22.00
C ALA A 155 12.65 0.84 -20.48
N PHE A 156 11.60 1.41 -19.86
CA PHE A 156 11.48 1.52 -18.41
C PHE A 156 11.46 0.15 -17.72
N ARG A 157 10.71 -0.81 -18.28
CA ARG A 157 10.67 -2.18 -17.77
C ARG A 157 12.05 -2.86 -17.87
N ARG A 158 12.75 -2.72 -19.00
CA ARG A 158 14.11 -3.23 -19.14
C ARG A 158 15.06 -2.63 -18.10
N LYS A 159 14.97 -1.32 -17.85
CA LYS A 159 15.78 -0.63 -16.86
C LYS A 159 15.50 -1.13 -15.43
N LEU A 160 14.24 -1.29 -15.05
CA LEU A 160 13.84 -1.86 -13.76
C LEU A 160 14.44 -3.25 -13.54
N PHE A 161 14.39 -4.12 -14.54
CA PHE A 161 14.92 -5.49 -14.40
C PHE A 161 16.45 -5.55 -14.50
N SER A 162 17.12 -4.60 -15.17
CA SER A 162 18.58 -4.55 -15.23
C SER A 162 19.21 -4.06 -13.92
N GLU A 163 18.50 -3.26 -13.12
CA GLU A 163 18.96 -2.78 -11.81
C GLU A 163 18.74 -3.82 -10.68
N TRP A 164 18.04 -4.93 -10.96
CA TRP A 164 17.76 -6.01 -9.99
C TRP A 164 18.74 -7.18 -10.10
N THR A 165 19.70 -7.10 -11.02
CA THR A 165 20.75 -8.11 -11.16
C THR A 165 21.99 -7.64 -10.40
N VAL A 166 21.98 -7.81 -9.08
CA VAL A 166 23.16 -7.76 -8.22
C VAL A 166 23.28 -9.08 -7.49
#